data_d629c2e0cfc75a55e6b3c0b34018b12c
#
_entry.id   d629c2e0cfc75a55e6b3c0b34018b12c
#
_cell.length_a   1.000
_cell.length_b   1.000
_cell.length_c   1.000
_cell.angle_alpha   90.00
_cell.angle_beta   90.00
_cell.angle_gamma   90.00
#
_symmetry.space_group_name_H-M   'P 1'
#
loop_
_entity.id
_entity.type
_entity.pdbx_description
1 polymer ?
#
loop_
_entity_poly.entity_id
_entity_poly.type
_entity_poly.pdbx_seq_one_letter_code
_entity_poly.pdbx_strand_id
1 'polypeptide(L)'
;VAAKVWNSYKYDQYGEEITGKRGELMDWKKIRQAVRTVLAAVLICAASVGITGDPAYAADMGAVYGIYEHGTGWSGYHGDSKTARAGTGSYVTAIRASLLGQPEGMSGTLSYQVNLSGSGWLSWQENMTPNGSTETDMPLEAVRMAFTGQLAENYDVYYSVYQNSSWTTPVKNGETAGTEGQGLRVDGLWVTVTGKGAEVPEGPNGKSVDPTRPMVALTFDDGPSKYTPRILDSLEANGGRATFFMVGNRVASYASTVKHMADLGCETDSHTW
;
A
#
# COMPACT_ATOMS: atom_id res chain seq x y z
N VAL A 1 14.72 5.88 -21.63
CA VAL A 1 15.00 4.95 -20.53
C VAL A 1 14.33 3.64 -20.86
N ALA A 2 15.11 2.60 -21.13
CA ALA A 2 14.63 1.28 -21.54
C ALA A 2 14.38 0.45 -20.29
N ALA A 3 13.11 0.10 -20.02
CA ALA A 3 12.76 -0.88 -19.02
C ALA A 3 13.07 -2.28 -19.58
N LYS A 4 14.04 -3.01 -18.98
CA LYS A 4 14.25 -4.43 -19.19
C LYS A 4 13.22 -5.20 -18.40
N VAL A 5 12.22 -5.77 -19.08
CA VAL A 5 11.39 -6.82 -18.49
C VAL A 5 12.18 -8.12 -18.57
N TRP A 6 12.58 -8.65 -17.42
CA TRP A 6 13.17 -9.98 -17.33
C TRP A 6 12.05 -11.02 -17.41
N ASN A 7 11.98 -11.73 -18.52
CA ASN A 7 11.10 -12.90 -18.67
C ASN A 7 11.94 -14.13 -18.31
N SER A 8 11.74 -14.66 -17.09
CA SER A 8 12.50 -15.79 -16.56
C SER A 8 11.67 -17.09 -16.54
N TYR A 9 10.93 -17.38 -17.61
CA TYR A 9 10.36 -18.72 -17.81
C TYR A 9 10.97 -19.34 -19.06
N LYS A 10 11.98 -20.20 -18.84
CA LYS A 10 12.65 -20.98 -19.87
C LYS A 10 11.98 -22.34 -20.09
N TYR A 11 11.13 -22.76 -19.16
CA TYR A 11 10.48 -24.06 -19.15
C TYR A 11 9.01 -23.93 -18.70
N ASP A 12 8.13 -24.76 -19.25
CA ASP A 12 6.74 -24.85 -18.81
C ASP A 12 6.64 -25.68 -17.51
N GLN A 13 5.42 -25.81 -16.99
CA GLN A 13 5.14 -26.58 -15.77
C GLN A 13 5.44 -28.09 -15.87
N TYR A 14 5.78 -28.59 -17.06
CA TYR A 14 6.16 -29.99 -17.32
C TYR A 14 7.65 -30.13 -17.62
N GLY A 15 8.44 -29.03 -17.57
CA GLY A 15 9.88 -29.02 -17.78
C GLY A 15 10.31 -29.02 -19.26
N GLU A 16 9.41 -28.70 -20.19
CA GLU A 16 9.74 -28.57 -21.60
C GLU A 16 10.19 -27.12 -21.97
N GLU A 17 11.24 -27.04 -22.80
CA GLU A 17 11.80 -25.74 -23.22
C GLU A 17 10.82 -25.03 -24.19
N ILE A 18 10.33 -23.84 -23.78
CA ILE A 18 9.45 -23.02 -24.61
C ILE A 18 10.30 -22.36 -25.71
N THR A 19 10.41 -22.99 -26.88
CA THR A 19 11.01 -22.40 -28.06
C THR A 19 10.04 -21.45 -28.75
N GLY A 20 9.99 -20.21 -28.30
CA GLY A 20 9.31 -19.11 -29.00
C GLY A 20 10.09 -18.70 -30.24
N LYS A 21 9.46 -18.69 -31.40
CA LYS A 21 10.01 -18.19 -32.65
C LYS A 21 10.66 -16.82 -32.48
N ARG A 22 11.97 -16.72 -32.75
CA ARG A 22 12.69 -15.44 -32.89
C ARG A 22 12.06 -14.62 -34.01
N GLY A 23 11.71 -13.37 -33.71
CA GLY A 23 11.69 -12.31 -34.68
C GLY A 23 10.36 -11.63 -34.92
N GLU A 24 9.87 -10.88 -33.96
CA GLU A 24 9.23 -9.60 -34.27
C GLU A 24 9.53 -8.64 -33.10
N LEU A 25 10.33 -7.63 -33.39
CA LEU A 25 10.52 -6.48 -32.50
C LEU A 25 9.16 -5.82 -32.31
N MET A 26 8.63 -5.86 -31.08
CA MET A 26 7.38 -5.21 -30.74
C MET A 26 7.47 -3.72 -31.07
N ASP A 27 6.65 -3.26 -32.02
CA ASP A 27 6.56 -1.85 -32.41
C ASP A 27 5.87 -1.04 -31.31
N TRP A 28 6.68 -0.42 -30.46
CA TRP A 28 6.22 0.42 -29.36
C TRP A 28 5.33 1.60 -29.79
N LYS A 29 5.40 2.01 -31.05
CA LYS A 29 4.47 3.02 -31.60
C LYS A 29 3.06 2.46 -31.73
N LYS A 30 2.92 1.21 -32.19
CA LYS A 30 1.61 0.54 -32.27
C LYS A 30 1.01 0.28 -30.91
N ILE A 31 1.83 -0.12 -29.91
CA ILE A 31 1.35 -0.31 -28.53
C ILE A 31 0.89 1.01 -27.93
N ARG A 32 1.68 2.09 -28.04
CA ARG A 32 1.26 3.42 -27.58
C ARG A 32 0.00 3.93 -28.27
N GLN A 33 -0.17 3.61 -29.54
CA GLN A 33 -1.36 3.99 -30.31
C GLN A 33 -2.57 3.17 -29.88
N ALA A 34 -2.42 1.86 -29.66
CA ALA A 34 -3.47 0.99 -29.14
C ALA A 34 -3.92 1.41 -27.71
N VAL A 35 -2.98 1.70 -26.84
CA VAL A 35 -3.28 2.20 -25.47
C VAL A 35 -3.99 3.55 -25.52
N ARG A 36 -3.57 4.48 -26.39
CA ARG A 36 -4.27 5.76 -26.58
C ARG A 36 -5.66 5.59 -27.18
N THR A 37 -5.85 4.63 -28.09
CA THR A 37 -7.16 4.35 -28.71
C THR A 37 -8.12 3.72 -27.71
N VAL A 38 -7.65 2.83 -26.85
CA VAL A 38 -8.46 2.23 -25.77
C VAL A 38 -8.83 3.28 -24.72
N LEU A 39 -7.90 4.14 -24.31
CA LEU A 39 -8.20 5.25 -23.40
C LEU A 39 -9.17 6.26 -24.00
N ALA A 40 -9.03 6.59 -25.30
CA ALA A 40 -9.97 7.48 -25.99
C ALA A 40 -11.36 6.84 -26.19
N ALA A 41 -11.45 5.53 -26.43
CA ALA A 41 -12.72 4.82 -26.56
C ALA A 41 -13.46 4.74 -25.21
N VAL A 42 -12.77 4.58 -24.10
CA VAL A 42 -13.36 4.61 -22.75
C VAL A 42 -13.89 6.02 -22.42
N LEU A 43 -13.18 7.09 -22.82
CA LEU A 43 -13.64 8.46 -22.64
C LEU A 43 -14.84 8.84 -23.54
N ILE A 44 -14.92 8.30 -24.77
CA ILE A 44 -16.03 8.59 -25.71
C ILE A 44 -17.31 7.81 -25.34
N CYS A 45 -17.20 6.62 -24.77
CA CYS A 45 -18.37 5.88 -24.27
C CYS A 45 -19.00 6.53 -23.03
N ALA A 46 -18.24 7.26 -22.21
CA ALA A 46 -18.76 8.00 -21.08
C ALA A 46 -19.56 9.25 -21.45
N ALA A 47 -19.37 9.79 -22.66
CA ALA A 47 -20.02 11.04 -23.10
C ALA A 47 -21.38 10.84 -23.81
N SER A 48 -21.80 9.59 -24.13
CA SER A 48 -23.00 9.32 -24.93
C SER A 48 -24.15 8.67 -24.19
N VAL A 49 -24.00 8.37 -22.91
CA VAL A 49 -25.10 7.90 -22.05
C VAL A 49 -25.33 8.96 -20.98
N GLY A 50 -26.41 9.71 -21.09
CA GLY A 50 -26.86 10.65 -20.06
C GLY A 50 -27.24 9.92 -18.78
N ILE A 51 -26.25 9.43 -18.06
CA ILE A 51 -26.36 8.90 -16.73
C ILE A 51 -26.18 10.10 -15.79
N THR A 52 -27.28 10.66 -15.29
CA THR A 52 -27.31 11.38 -14.03
C THR A 52 -27.11 10.33 -12.93
N GLY A 53 -25.91 9.85 -12.80
CA GLY A 53 -25.48 8.91 -11.78
C GLY A 53 -24.21 9.49 -11.17
N ASP A 54 -24.07 9.32 -9.89
CA ASP A 54 -23.01 9.79 -9.01
C ASP A 54 -21.65 10.00 -9.69
N PRO A 55 -20.86 11.00 -9.26
CA PRO A 55 -19.56 11.24 -9.86
C PRO A 55 -18.77 9.95 -9.87
N ALA A 56 -18.44 9.51 -11.09
CA ALA A 56 -17.64 8.33 -11.35
C ALA A 56 -16.53 8.22 -10.31
N TYR A 57 -16.36 7.04 -9.74
CA TYR A 57 -15.22 6.60 -8.95
C TYR A 57 -13.95 7.35 -9.37
N ALA A 58 -13.71 8.50 -8.75
CA ALA A 58 -12.37 9.00 -8.63
C ALA A 58 -11.67 7.91 -7.82
N ALA A 59 -10.66 7.28 -8.39
CA ALA A 59 -9.82 6.37 -7.62
C ALA A 59 -9.43 7.14 -6.37
N ASP A 60 -9.79 6.62 -5.18
CA ASP A 60 -9.53 7.32 -3.94
C ASP A 60 -8.05 7.69 -3.93
N MET A 61 -7.75 8.96 -3.66
CA MET A 61 -6.38 9.41 -3.59
C MET A 61 -5.70 8.67 -2.45
N GLY A 62 -4.55 8.06 -2.74
CA GLY A 62 -3.80 7.28 -1.76
C GLY A 62 -2.31 7.49 -1.88
N ALA A 63 -1.56 7.02 -0.89
CA ALA A 63 -0.11 7.01 -0.90
C ALA A 63 0.45 5.71 -1.48
N VAL A 64 1.58 5.81 -2.17
CA VAL A 64 2.45 4.68 -2.50
C VAL A 64 3.84 4.95 -1.98
N TYR A 65 4.45 4.01 -1.30
CA TYR A 65 5.71 4.22 -0.62
C TYR A 65 6.56 2.95 -0.53
N GLY A 66 7.85 3.11 -0.24
CA GLY A 66 8.80 2.03 0.01
C GLY A 66 9.79 2.43 1.09
N ILE A 67 10.33 1.43 1.78
CA ILE A 67 11.40 1.56 2.76
C ILE A 67 12.69 0.96 2.21
N TYR A 68 13.83 1.52 2.57
CA TYR A 68 15.13 0.91 2.35
C TYR A 68 15.56 0.22 3.63
N GLU A 69 15.75 -1.08 3.56
CA GLU A 69 16.13 -1.91 4.68
C GLU A 69 17.63 -2.12 4.72
N HIS A 70 18.23 -1.88 5.86
CA HIS A 70 19.65 -2.18 6.09
C HIS A 70 19.96 -3.64 5.72
N GLY A 71 20.99 -3.84 4.89
CA GLY A 71 21.44 -5.16 4.46
C GLY A 71 20.59 -5.85 3.38
N THR A 72 19.39 -5.32 3.06
CA THR A 72 18.45 -5.95 2.10
C THR A 72 18.19 -5.06 0.88
N GLY A 73 18.08 -3.75 1.07
CA GLY A 73 17.79 -2.79 0.00
C GLY A 73 16.33 -2.31 0.00
N TRP A 74 15.86 -1.79 -1.14
CA TRP A 74 14.49 -1.30 -1.26
C TRP A 74 13.47 -2.44 -1.17
N SER A 75 12.49 -2.29 -0.29
CA SER A 75 11.27 -3.10 -0.30
C SER A 75 10.49 -2.90 -1.62
N GLY A 76 9.55 -3.80 -1.90
CA GLY A 76 8.50 -3.54 -2.88
C GLY A 76 7.70 -2.29 -2.51
N TYR A 77 6.86 -1.82 -3.44
CA TYR A 77 5.97 -0.71 -3.15
C TYR A 77 4.77 -1.16 -2.32
N HIS A 78 4.46 -0.39 -1.29
CA HIS A 78 3.30 -0.56 -0.43
C HIS A 78 2.28 0.51 -0.80
N GLY A 79 1.03 0.09 -0.99
CA GLY A 79 -0.08 1.01 -1.25
C GLY A 79 -0.63 1.63 0.04
N ASP A 80 -1.57 2.51 -0.11
CA ASP A 80 -2.28 3.19 0.95
C ASP A 80 -2.79 2.21 2.02
N SER A 81 -2.67 2.57 3.28
CA SER A 81 -3.06 1.77 4.45
C SER A 81 -2.32 0.43 4.64
N LYS A 82 -1.37 0.06 3.79
CA LYS A 82 -0.53 -1.13 3.99
C LYS A 82 0.69 -0.80 4.83
N THR A 83 1.19 -1.79 5.57
CA THR A 83 2.41 -1.64 6.37
C THR A 83 3.64 -2.08 5.58
N ALA A 84 4.73 -1.34 5.71
CA ALA A 84 6.07 -1.77 5.30
C ALA A 84 6.89 -2.06 6.55
N ARG A 85 7.39 -3.28 6.71
CA ARG A 85 8.19 -3.70 7.86
C ARG A 85 9.54 -4.23 7.38
N ALA A 86 10.60 -3.79 8.03
CA ALA A 86 11.93 -4.37 7.83
C ALA A 86 11.96 -5.82 8.36
N GLY A 87 12.74 -6.65 7.70
CA GLY A 87 12.96 -8.04 8.12
C GLY A 87 13.57 -8.15 9.52
N THR A 88 13.49 -9.33 10.12
CA THR A 88 14.03 -9.59 11.45
C THR A 88 15.53 -9.26 11.51
N GLY A 89 15.90 -8.37 12.44
CA GLY A 89 17.28 -7.91 12.61
C GLY A 89 17.67 -6.73 11.71
N SER A 90 16.82 -6.35 10.75
CA SER A 90 17.00 -5.18 9.90
C SER A 90 16.27 -3.95 10.47
N TYR A 91 16.47 -2.80 9.82
CA TYR A 91 15.85 -1.53 10.17
C TYR A 91 15.80 -0.62 8.93
N VAL A 92 15.04 0.46 9.02
CA VAL A 92 14.85 1.41 7.92
C VAL A 92 15.94 2.48 7.94
N THR A 93 16.60 2.68 6.80
CA THR A 93 17.62 3.74 6.63
C THR A 93 17.22 4.82 5.63
N ALA A 94 16.23 4.55 4.78
CA ALA A 94 15.63 5.55 3.88
C ALA A 94 14.18 5.21 3.56
N ILE A 95 13.44 6.23 3.14
CA ILE A 95 12.08 6.07 2.61
C ILE A 95 11.94 6.79 1.26
N ARG A 96 10.91 6.42 0.50
CA ARG A 96 10.44 7.14 -0.68
C ARG A 96 8.92 7.04 -0.76
N ALA A 97 8.26 8.09 -1.22
CA ALA A 97 6.80 8.12 -1.32
C ALA A 97 6.31 8.98 -2.48
N SER A 98 5.11 8.69 -2.94
CA SER A 98 4.37 9.51 -3.93
C SER A 98 2.87 9.28 -3.76
N LEU A 99 2.07 9.91 -4.60
CA LEU A 99 0.61 9.79 -4.61
C LEU A 99 0.12 8.92 -5.76
N LEU A 100 -1.01 8.28 -5.52
CA LEU A 100 -1.85 7.61 -6.50
C LEU A 100 -3.22 8.31 -6.53
N GLY A 101 -3.83 8.40 -7.72
CA GLY A 101 -5.20 8.90 -7.85
C GLY A 101 -5.36 10.40 -7.54
N GLN A 102 -4.30 11.20 -7.68
CA GLN A 102 -4.42 12.66 -7.50
C GLN A 102 -5.48 13.24 -8.44
N PRO A 103 -6.47 14.00 -7.93
CA PRO A 103 -7.51 14.60 -8.77
C PRO A 103 -6.92 15.50 -9.86
N GLU A 104 -7.47 15.41 -11.07
CA GLU A 104 -7.03 16.21 -12.20
C GLU A 104 -7.19 17.71 -11.90
N GLY A 105 -6.14 18.48 -12.18
CA GLY A 105 -6.13 19.92 -11.96
C GLY A 105 -5.85 20.37 -10.53
N MET A 106 -5.77 19.45 -9.56
CA MET A 106 -5.41 19.79 -8.18
C MET A 106 -3.90 19.90 -8.03
N SER A 107 -3.41 21.04 -7.58
CA SER A 107 -1.99 21.30 -7.36
C SER A 107 -1.52 20.79 -6.01
N GLY A 108 -0.24 20.41 -5.95
CA GLY A 108 0.41 19.96 -4.72
C GLY A 108 1.12 18.62 -4.87
N THR A 109 1.86 18.24 -3.85
CA THR A 109 2.62 16.98 -3.77
C THR A 109 2.55 16.43 -2.35
N LEU A 110 2.91 15.14 -2.20
CA LEU A 110 3.27 14.55 -0.91
C LEU A 110 4.76 14.76 -0.69
N SER A 111 5.09 15.61 0.29
CA SER A 111 6.46 15.84 0.74
C SER A 111 6.73 15.05 2.01
N TYR A 112 7.95 14.56 2.18
CA TYR A 112 8.38 13.80 3.35
C TYR A 112 9.81 14.15 3.76
N GLN A 113 10.06 14.02 5.06
CA GLN A 113 11.31 14.35 5.72
C GLN A 113 11.62 13.25 6.73
N VAL A 114 12.90 12.90 6.87
CA VAL A 114 13.34 11.91 7.85
C VAL A 114 14.38 12.49 8.81
N ASN A 115 14.36 12.02 10.04
CA ASN A 115 15.41 12.22 11.01
C ASN A 115 16.33 11.01 10.99
N LEU A 116 17.59 11.24 10.62
CA LEU A 116 18.61 10.22 10.52
C LEU A 116 19.49 10.24 11.78
N SER A 117 19.68 9.09 12.40
CA SER A 117 20.45 8.97 13.63
C SER A 117 21.83 9.61 13.50
N GLY A 118 22.20 10.47 14.42
CA GLY A 118 23.45 11.22 14.42
C GLY A 118 23.55 12.37 13.41
N SER A 119 22.61 12.52 12.48
CA SER A 119 22.59 13.59 11.45
C SER A 119 21.42 14.55 11.61
N GLY A 120 20.35 14.14 12.31
CA GLY A 120 19.14 14.95 12.48
C GLY A 120 18.23 14.95 11.24
N TRP A 121 17.41 16.01 11.12
CA TRP A 121 16.46 16.14 10.01
C TRP A 121 17.15 16.48 8.70
N LEU A 122 16.90 15.64 7.68
CA LEU A 122 17.31 15.92 6.31
C LEU A 122 16.32 16.88 5.64
N SER A 123 16.67 17.38 4.44
CA SER A 123 15.76 18.21 3.65
C SER A 123 14.50 17.45 3.22
N TRP A 124 13.39 18.17 3.03
CA TRP A 124 12.17 17.61 2.45
C TRP A 124 12.40 17.05 1.05
N GLN A 125 11.81 15.90 0.76
CA GLN A 125 11.81 15.25 -0.55
C GLN A 125 10.37 14.94 -1.00
N GLU A 126 10.22 14.64 -2.29
CA GLU A 126 8.94 14.33 -2.93
C GLU A 126 9.13 13.40 -4.14
N ASN A 127 8.03 12.92 -4.72
CA ASN A 127 8.02 12.23 -6.01
C ASN A 127 8.99 11.05 -6.09
N MET A 128 8.93 10.15 -5.12
CA MET A 128 9.80 8.96 -5.02
C MET A 128 11.29 9.25 -4.87
N THR A 129 11.71 10.49 -4.61
CA THR A 129 13.12 10.80 -4.31
C THR A 129 13.50 10.17 -2.97
N PRO A 130 14.54 9.32 -2.88
CA PRO A 130 14.98 8.75 -1.61
C PRO A 130 15.29 9.81 -0.57
N ASN A 131 14.81 9.61 0.66
CA ASN A 131 15.15 10.43 1.82
C ASN A 131 15.68 9.53 2.93
N GLY A 132 16.90 9.78 3.38
CA GLY A 132 17.70 8.92 4.25
C GLY A 132 18.99 8.48 3.59
N SER A 133 19.56 7.36 4.02
CA SER A 133 20.79 6.80 3.47
C SER A 133 20.58 5.41 2.89
N THR A 134 21.09 5.19 1.69
CA THR A 134 21.18 3.86 1.05
C THR A 134 22.59 3.28 1.09
N GLU A 135 23.54 4.04 1.63
CA GLU A 135 24.97 3.71 1.64
C GLU A 135 25.55 3.54 3.05
N THR A 136 24.90 4.11 4.04
CA THR A 136 25.37 4.08 5.43
C THR A 136 24.41 3.31 6.32
N ASP A 137 24.94 2.79 7.43
CA ASP A 137 24.19 1.99 8.41
C ASP A 137 23.41 2.85 9.42
N MET A 138 23.15 4.13 9.08
CA MET A 138 22.45 5.05 9.99
C MET A 138 20.93 4.82 9.92
N PRO A 139 20.31 4.36 11.02
CA PRO A 139 18.86 4.15 11.04
C PRO A 139 18.09 5.46 11.04
N LEU A 140 16.86 5.43 10.54
CA LEU A 140 15.90 6.50 10.79
C LEU A 140 15.42 6.44 12.25
N GLU A 141 15.20 7.59 12.85
CA GLU A 141 14.59 7.74 14.17
C GLU A 141 13.18 8.33 14.12
N ALA A 142 12.89 9.14 13.11
CA ALA A 142 11.58 9.74 12.92
C ALA A 142 11.28 10.09 11.47
N VAL A 143 9.99 10.28 11.17
CA VAL A 143 9.47 10.64 9.85
C VAL A 143 8.46 11.77 10.00
N ARG A 144 8.44 12.69 9.03
CA ARG A 144 7.38 13.69 8.82
C ARG A 144 6.88 13.61 7.39
N MET A 145 5.57 13.75 7.21
CA MET A 145 4.95 13.83 5.88
C MET A 145 3.91 14.93 5.87
N ALA A 146 3.80 15.65 4.75
CA ALA A 146 2.83 16.71 4.60
C ALA A 146 2.45 16.88 3.13
N PHE A 147 1.24 17.35 2.89
CA PHE A 147 0.85 17.82 1.58
C PHE A 147 1.26 19.28 1.36
N THR A 148 1.46 19.62 0.09
CA THR A 148 1.64 21.02 -0.37
C THR A 148 0.46 21.44 -1.24
N GLY A 149 0.35 22.74 -1.52
CA GLY A 149 -0.67 23.30 -2.42
C GLY A 149 -2.10 22.96 -2.02
N GLN A 150 -2.96 22.82 -3.03
CA GLN A 150 -4.39 22.50 -2.83
C GLN A 150 -4.62 21.14 -2.16
N LEU A 151 -3.68 20.21 -2.26
CA LEU A 151 -3.79 18.94 -1.56
C LEU A 151 -3.81 19.14 -0.05
N ALA A 152 -3.04 20.07 0.50
CA ALA A 152 -3.02 20.37 1.94
C ALA A 152 -4.35 20.92 2.47
N GLU A 153 -5.14 21.56 1.58
CA GLU A 153 -6.45 22.11 1.92
C GLU A 153 -7.57 21.05 1.92
N ASN A 154 -7.41 20.00 1.08
CA ASN A 154 -8.46 19.04 0.79
C ASN A 154 -8.23 17.65 1.39
N TYR A 155 -7.00 17.33 1.81
CA TYR A 155 -6.64 16.00 2.31
C TYR A 155 -5.75 16.07 3.55
N ASP A 156 -5.77 15.00 4.31
CA ASP A 156 -4.86 14.72 5.41
C ASP A 156 -4.02 13.48 5.08
N VAL A 157 -2.70 13.54 5.32
CA VAL A 157 -1.83 12.36 5.29
C VAL A 157 -1.54 11.93 6.73
N TYR A 158 -1.93 10.71 7.06
CA TYR A 158 -1.62 10.06 8.33
C TYR A 158 -0.48 9.08 8.17
N TYR A 159 0.37 8.99 9.16
CA TYR A 159 1.49 8.04 9.16
C TYR A 159 1.91 7.65 10.57
N SER A 160 2.53 6.49 10.66
CA SER A 160 3.04 5.90 11.90
C SER A 160 4.32 5.13 11.58
N VAL A 161 5.22 5.05 12.54
CA VAL A 161 6.43 4.23 12.43
C VAL A 161 6.40 3.09 13.43
N TYR A 162 6.98 1.95 13.06
CA TYR A 162 7.23 0.85 13.98
C TYR A 162 8.58 1.06 14.63
N GLN A 163 8.57 1.26 15.94
CA GLN A 163 9.74 1.60 16.74
C GLN A 163 9.59 0.96 18.11
N ASN A 164 10.68 0.48 18.70
CA ASN A 164 10.65 -0.15 20.02
C ASN A 164 9.57 -1.25 20.15
N SER A 165 9.46 -2.13 19.14
CA SER A 165 8.54 -3.26 19.08
C SER A 165 7.05 -2.90 19.05
N SER A 166 6.69 -1.65 18.74
CA SER A 166 5.29 -1.22 18.59
C SER A 166 5.13 -0.14 17.52
N TRP A 167 3.92 -0.02 16.96
CA TRP A 167 3.58 1.14 16.15
C TRP A 167 3.31 2.35 17.03
N THR A 168 3.85 3.50 16.65
CA THR A 168 3.49 4.77 17.28
C THR A 168 2.02 5.12 16.99
N THR A 169 1.43 5.98 17.81
CA THR A 169 0.13 6.56 17.48
C THR A 169 0.24 7.29 16.14
N PRO A 170 -0.71 7.09 15.20
CA PRO A 170 -0.72 7.84 13.96
C PRO A 170 -0.72 9.36 14.20
N VAL A 171 0.14 10.04 13.48
CA VAL A 171 0.23 11.50 13.42
C VAL A 171 -0.06 11.96 12.00
N LYS A 172 -0.20 13.27 11.75
CA LYS A 172 -0.53 13.80 10.42
C LYS A 172 0.18 15.11 10.09
N ASN A 173 0.22 15.43 8.80
CA ASN A 173 0.46 16.76 8.25
C ASN A 173 1.68 17.49 8.85
N GLY A 174 2.82 16.85 8.87
CA GLY A 174 4.08 17.43 9.34
C GLY A 174 4.40 17.18 10.82
N GLU A 175 3.51 16.54 11.57
CA GLU A 175 3.82 16.09 12.92
C GLU A 175 4.89 14.98 12.90
N THR A 176 5.63 14.82 13.99
CA THR A 176 6.71 13.82 14.06
C THR A 176 6.16 12.44 14.44
N ALA A 177 6.33 11.44 13.59
CA ALA A 177 6.21 10.04 13.95
C ALA A 177 7.57 9.47 14.31
N GLY A 178 7.70 8.88 15.51
CA GLY A 178 8.95 8.39 16.05
C GLY A 178 9.57 9.33 17.11
N THR A 179 10.85 9.15 17.36
CA THR A 179 11.60 9.88 18.39
C THR A 179 12.85 10.54 17.79
N GLU A 180 13.27 11.66 18.35
CA GLU A 180 14.43 12.41 17.88
C GLU A 180 15.59 12.28 18.86
N GLY A 181 16.77 11.85 18.40
CA GLY A 181 18.00 11.84 19.19
C GLY A 181 18.02 10.85 20.35
N GLN A 182 17.16 9.84 20.32
CA GLN A 182 17.08 8.83 21.39
C GLN A 182 17.73 7.49 21.00
N GLY A 183 18.28 7.38 19.80
CA GLY A 183 18.87 6.15 19.29
C GLY A 183 17.84 5.02 19.05
N LEU A 184 16.55 5.33 19.02
CA LEU A 184 15.51 4.37 18.74
C LEU A 184 15.30 4.31 17.22
N ARG A 185 15.58 3.15 16.64
CA ARG A 185 15.52 2.94 15.20
C ARG A 185 14.06 2.70 14.74
N VAL A 186 13.77 3.15 13.53
CA VAL A 186 12.53 2.83 12.83
C VAL A 186 12.70 1.47 12.13
N ASP A 187 11.79 0.53 12.40
CA ASP A 187 11.75 -0.79 11.80
C ASP A 187 10.54 -0.96 10.85
N GLY A 188 9.73 0.07 10.64
CA GLY A 188 8.62 0.03 9.70
C GLY A 188 7.92 1.37 9.53
N LEU A 189 7.14 1.48 8.46
CA LEU A 189 6.37 2.66 8.08
C LEU A 189 4.96 2.24 7.66
N TRP A 190 3.98 3.04 8.05
CA TRP A 190 2.59 2.98 7.60
C TRP A 190 2.14 4.37 7.20
N VAL A 191 1.44 4.47 6.07
CA VAL A 191 0.95 5.73 5.52
C VAL A 191 -0.44 5.51 4.97
N THR A 192 -1.34 6.48 5.19
CA THR A 192 -2.65 6.55 4.54
C THR A 192 -3.08 7.98 4.28
N VAL A 193 -3.94 8.17 3.30
CA VAL A 193 -4.51 9.45 2.91
C VAL A 193 -6.01 9.43 3.15
N THR A 194 -6.54 10.52 3.67
CA THR A 194 -7.99 10.70 3.86
C THR A 194 -8.42 12.07 3.36
N GLY A 195 -9.71 12.22 3.06
CA GLY A 195 -10.26 13.57 2.85
C GLY A 195 -10.11 14.43 4.11
N LYS A 196 -9.98 15.74 3.92
CA LYS A 196 -9.83 16.70 5.02
C LYS A 196 -10.98 16.60 6.01
N GLY A 197 -10.64 16.42 7.30
CA GLY A 197 -11.63 16.32 8.36
C GLY A 197 -12.39 15.01 8.42
N ALA A 198 -12.01 14.00 7.63
CA ALA A 198 -12.55 12.65 7.76
C ALA A 198 -12.17 12.02 9.12
N GLU A 199 -12.83 10.92 9.47
CA GLU A 199 -12.51 10.17 10.67
C GLU A 199 -11.03 9.76 10.70
N VAL A 200 -10.41 9.87 11.88
CA VAL A 200 -9.00 9.52 12.06
C VAL A 200 -8.82 8.02 11.79
N PRO A 201 -7.92 7.62 10.88
CA PRO A 201 -7.68 6.22 10.59
C PRO A 201 -7.22 5.44 11.83
N GLU A 202 -7.67 4.21 11.95
CA GLU A 202 -7.32 3.33 13.08
C GLU A 202 -5.81 3.05 13.17
N GLY A 203 -5.07 3.24 12.08
CA GLY A 203 -3.64 2.99 12.01
C GLY A 203 -3.29 1.51 11.87
N PRO A 204 -2.00 1.19 11.87
CA PRO A 204 -1.51 -0.16 11.58
C PRO A 204 -1.75 -1.17 12.72
N ASN A 205 -2.09 -0.71 13.89
CA ASN A 205 -2.49 -1.57 15.01
C ASN A 205 -3.96 -2.02 14.93
N GLY A 206 -4.72 -1.50 13.94
CA GLY A 206 -6.17 -1.64 13.92
C GLY A 206 -6.83 -0.92 15.11
N LYS A 207 -8.08 -1.28 15.39
CA LYS A 207 -8.70 -0.81 16.64
C LYS A 207 -7.85 -1.25 17.81
N SER A 208 -7.40 -0.29 18.61
CA SER A 208 -6.76 -0.55 19.89
C SER A 208 -7.66 -1.50 20.67
N VAL A 209 -7.20 -2.73 20.82
CA VAL A 209 -7.94 -3.73 21.57
C VAL A 209 -7.74 -3.38 23.04
N ASP A 210 -8.82 -3.02 23.73
CA ASP A 210 -8.78 -2.77 25.17
C ASP A 210 -8.53 -4.11 25.89
N PRO A 211 -7.33 -4.35 26.44
CA PRO A 211 -7.00 -5.64 27.04
C PRO A 211 -7.80 -5.91 28.33
N THR A 212 -8.54 -4.92 28.82
CA THR A 212 -9.40 -5.07 30.01
C THR A 212 -10.78 -5.60 29.64
N ARG A 213 -11.13 -5.65 28.33
CA ARG A 213 -12.41 -6.17 27.86
C ARG A 213 -12.26 -7.60 27.36
N PRO A 214 -13.28 -8.46 27.53
CA PRO A 214 -13.27 -9.79 26.95
C PRO A 214 -13.11 -9.74 25.44
N MET A 215 -12.17 -10.52 24.90
CA MET A 215 -11.86 -10.58 23.46
C MET A 215 -12.03 -11.99 22.95
N VAL A 216 -12.48 -12.10 21.70
CA VAL A 216 -12.54 -13.35 20.95
C VAL A 216 -11.82 -13.13 19.62
N ALA A 217 -10.80 -13.93 19.33
CA ALA A 217 -10.24 -14.03 17.99
C ALA A 217 -10.99 -15.11 17.21
N LEU A 218 -11.54 -14.74 16.05
CA LEU A 218 -12.22 -15.67 15.16
C LEU A 218 -11.30 -16.06 14.02
N THR A 219 -11.13 -17.37 13.82
CA THR A 219 -10.43 -17.94 12.66
C THR A 219 -11.32 -18.90 11.92
N PHE A 220 -11.21 -18.94 10.60
CA PHE A 220 -11.94 -19.85 9.74
C PHE A 220 -10.96 -20.53 8.79
N ASP A 221 -10.84 -21.84 8.93
CA ASP A 221 -9.93 -22.66 8.16
C ASP A 221 -10.64 -23.35 7.00
N ASP A 222 -9.87 -23.88 6.04
CA ASP A 222 -10.35 -24.66 4.88
C ASP A 222 -11.35 -23.94 3.94
N GLY A 223 -11.46 -22.61 4.06
CA GLY A 223 -12.26 -21.81 3.13
C GLY A 223 -11.52 -21.48 1.82
N PRO A 224 -12.13 -20.65 0.97
CA PRO A 224 -13.53 -20.24 0.97
C PRO A 224 -14.51 -21.37 0.56
N SER A 225 -15.77 -21.23 0.94
CA SER A 225 -16.84 -22.19 0.63
C SER A 225 -18.17 -21.46 0.36
N LYS A 226 -19.21 -22.22 -0.04
CA LYS A 226 -20.57 -21.68 -0.22
C LYS A 226 -21.17 -21.04 1.06
N TYR A 227 -20.60 -21.29 2.21
CA TYR A 227 -21.06 -20.75 3.49
C TYR A 227 -20.34 -19.47 3.89
N THR A 228 -19.19 -19.20 3.30
CA THR A 228 -18.34 -18.05 3.62
C THR A 228 -19.06 -16.70 3.46
N PRO A 229 -19.88 -16.45 2.41
CA PRO A 229 -20.63 -15.19 2.31
C PRO A 229 -21.51 -14.92 3.54
N ARG A 230 -22.23 -15.93 4.06
CA ARG A 230 -23.07 -15.77 5.25
C ARG A 230 -22.27 -15.45 6.52
N ILE A 231 -21.05 -15.95 6.61
CA ILE A 231 -20.14 -15.60 7.71
C ILE A 231 -19.74 -14.13 7.58
N LEU A 232 -19.41 -13.68 6.39
CA LEU A 232 -19.04 -12.28 6.12
C LEU A 232 -20.22 -11.35 6.40
N ASP A 233 -21.44 -11.68 5.96
CA ASP A 233 -22.66 -10.91 6.27
C ASP A 233 -22.87 -10.76 7.80
N SER A 234 -22.60 -11.84 8.55
CA SER A 234 -22.71 -11.81 10.02
C SER A 234 -21.61 -10.96 10.67
N LEU A 235 -20.39 -11.04 10.16
CA LEU A 235 -19.27 -10.21 10.64
C LEU A 235 -19.57 -8.73 10.36
N GLU A 236 -19.99 -8.40 9.15
CA GLU A 236 -20.35 -7.04 8.74
C GLU A 236 -21.46 -6.45 9.61
N ALA A 237 -22.56 -7.20 9.79
CA ALA A 237 -23.70 -6.77 10.59
C ALA A 237 -23.35 -6.48 12.06
N ASN A 238 -22.30 -7.08 12.59
CA ASN A 238 -21.85 -6.93 13.97
C ASN A 238 -20.54 -6.14 14.11
N GLY A 239 -20.01 -5.55 13.03
CA GLY A 239 -18.74 -4.83 13.04
C GLY A 239 -17.55 -5.74 13.40
N GLY A 240 -17.69 -7.05 13.21
CA GLY A 240 -16.68 -8.05 13.51
C GLY A 240 -15.71 -8.25 12.35
N ARG A 241 -14.53 -8.78 12.67
CA ARG A 241 -13.51 -9.22 11.71
C ARG A 241 -13.00 -10.60 12.10
N ALA A 242 -12.37 -11.28 11.16
CA ALA A 242 -11.81 -12.60 11.37
C ALA A 242 -10.57 -12.82 10.51
N THR A 243 -9.80 -13.84 10.82
CA THR A 243 -8.72 -14.35 9.95
C THR A 243 -9.24 -15.57 9.21
N PHE A 244 -9.08 -15.58 7.88
CA PHE A 244 -9.45 -16.70 7.02
C PHE A 244 -8.21 -17.39 6.48
N PHE A 245 -7.97 -18.62 6.92
CA PHE A 245 -6.93 -19.50 6.39
C PHE A 245 -7.49 -20.31 5.23
N MET A 246 -7.12 -19.91 4.00
CA MET A 246 -7.75 -20.40 2.78
C MET A 246 -6.99 -21.56 2.13
N VAL A 247 -7.74 -22.46 1.48
CA VAL A 247 -7.19 -23.47 0.58
C VAL A 247 -6.98 -22.86 -0.79
N GLY A 248 -5.74 -22.78 -1.26
CA GLY A 248 -5.34 -22.01 -2.44
C GLY A 248 -6.11 -22.39 -3.72
N ASN A 249 -6.37 -23.67 -3.96
CA ASN A 249 -7.11 -24.12 -5.15
C ASN A 249 -8.60 -23.71 -5.17
N ARG A 250 -9.16 -23.20 -4.06
CA ARG A 250 -10.53 -22.71 -3.99
C ARG A 250 -10.65 -21.21 -4.23
N VAL A 251 -9.58 -20.45 -4.04
CA VAL A 251 -9.57 -18.97 -4.09
C VAL A 251 -10.12 -18.46 -5.43
N ALA A 252 -9.69 -19.02 -6.54
CA ALA A 252 -10.14 -18.61 -7.87
C ALA A 252 -11.66 -18.78 -8.08
N SER A 253 -12.25 -19.84 -7.53
CA SER A 253 -13.69 -20.12 -7.65
C SER A 253 -14.55 -19.20 -6.77
N TYR A 254 -13.95 -18.54 -5.79
CA TYR A 254 -14.61 -17.66 -4.83
C TYR A 254 -14.00 -16.26 -4.79
N ALA A 255 -13.47 -15.78 -5.92
CA ALA A 255 -12.73 -14.52 -5.99
C ALA A 255 -13.52 -13.32 -5.42
N SER A 256 -14.83 -13.21 -5.70
CA SER A 256 -15.68 -12.17 -5.14
C SER A 256 -15.82 -12.25 -3.61
N THR A 257 -15.89 -13.46 -3.07
CA THR A 257 -15.96 -13.68 -1.62
C THR A 257 -14.63 -13.30 -0.95
N VAL A 258 -13.50 -13.64 -1.57
CA VAL A 258 -12.17 -13.26 -1.07
C VAL A 258 -11.99 -11.73 -1.14
N LYS A 259 -12.47 -11.11 -2.20
CA LYS A 259 -12.48 -9.64 -2.27
C LYS A 259 -13.32 -9.04 -1.13
N HIS A 260 -14.51 -9.59 -0.87
CA HIS A 260 -15.36 -9.11 0.23
C HIS A 260 -14.69 -9.28 1.61
N MET A 261 -13.93 -10.37 1.85
CA MET A 261 -13.11 -10.51 3.06
C MET A 261 -12.14 -9.33 3.22
N ALA A 262 -11.42 -8.99 2.15
CA ALA A 262 -10.46 -7.90 2.15
C ALA A 262 -11.15 -6.53 2.34
N ASP A 263 -12.27 -6.29 1.66
CA ASP A 263 -13.06 -5.05 1.77
C ASP A 263 -13.58 -4.84 3.20
N LEU A 264 -13.95 -5.91 3.90
CA LEU A 264 -14.34 -5.88 5.32
C LEU A 264 -13.16 -5.72 6.29
N GLY A 265 -11.92 -5.74 5.80
CA GLY A 265 -10.72 -5.67 6.62
C GLY A 265 -10.45 -6.95 7.42
N CYS A 266 -10.94 -8.09 6.95
CA CYS A 266 -10.53 -9.40 7.45
C CYS A 266 -9.12 -9.76 6.96
N GLU A 267 -8.39 -10.51 7.76
CA GLU A 267 -7.13 -11.08 7.33
C GLU A 267 -7.37 -12.31 6.46
N THR A 268 -6.53 -12.46 5.44
CA THR A 268 -6.57 -13.63 4.54
C THR A 268 -5.19 -14.22 4.46
N ASP A 269 -5.08 -15.50 4.74
CA ASP A 269 -3.80 -16.22 4.77
C ASP A 269 -3.94 -17.60 4.13
N SER A 270 -2.84 -18.28 3.92
CA SER A 270 -2.80 -19.61 3.33
C SER A 270 -2.90 -20.69 4.41
N HIS A 271 -3.87 -21.59 4.25
CA HIS A 271 -3.94 -22.81 5.06
C HIS A 271 -3.17 -23.95 4.39
N THR A 272 -3.41 -24.15 3.09
CA THR A 272 -2.76 -25.18 2.24
C THR A 272 -3.08 -24.87 0.77
N TRP A 273 -2.51 -25.67 -0.13
CA TRP A 273 -2.77 -25.57 -1.57
C TRP A 273 -3.82 -26.55 -2.09
#